data_a0ddc18abe15be98b00e4244f8accc9b
#
_entry.id   a0ddc18abe15be98b00e4244f8accc9b
#
_cell.length_a   1.000
_cell.length_b   1.000
_cell.length_c   1.000
_cell.angle_alpha   90.00
_cell.angle_beta   90.00
_cell.angle_gamma   90.00
#
_symmetry.space_group_name_H-M   'P 1'
#
loop_
_entity.id
_entity.type
_entity.pdbx_description
1 polymer ?
#
loop_
_entity_poly.entity_id
_entity_poly.type
_entity_poly.pdbx_seq_one_letter_code
_entity_poly.pdbx_strand_id
1 'polypeptide(L)'
;MKAIILAAGIGNRLGEYSNNKPKSLLEFNGKSLLKRHIEALMTHNIETITIVTGFESKMIIEHLDDSLIPIHYILNERYTEGSILSLECAREILLNDSEFILMDADVLYDIRIMSRLINTKIKNCLLLDRNFIDGEEPVKICVNKNGNINEFGKVIPNKHEYDFQGESVGFFKFDNYIGNELVSIIDDYIAKEENDVPYEDVIRHSLLNFPEKFGFEDISGIPWIEIDFPEDIERAHREIIPKLSKT
;
A
#
# COMPACT_ATOMS: atom_id res chain seq x y z
N MET A 1 -15.70 3.29 7.48
CA MET A 1 -14.22 3.17 7.24
C MET A 1 -13.91 3.80 5.90
N LYS A 2 -12.82 4.53 5.76
CA LYS A 2 -12.35 5.12 4.50
C LYS A 2 -11.12 4.38 3.97
N ALA A 3 -10.86 4.50 2.66
CA ALA A 3 -9.65 3.98 2.06
C ALA A 3 -8.86 5.10 1.37
N ILE A 4 -7.54 5.03 1.48
CA ILE A 4 -6.57 5.88 0.80
C ILE A 4 -5.78 4.99 -0.15
N ILE A 5 -5.72 5.35 -1.43
CA ILE A 5 -4.91 4.67 -2.44
C ILE A 5 -3.83 5.64 -2.92
N LEU A 6 -2.56 5.27 -2.75
CA LEU A 6 -1.43 6.06 -3.24
C LEU A 6 -1.12 5.68 -4.69
N ALA A 7 -1.50 6.56 -5.62
CA ALA A 7 -1.41 6.32 -7.07
C ALA A 7 -0.67 7.46 -7.80
N ALA A 8 0.23 8.17 -7.11
CA ALA A 8 0.90 9.34 -7.66
C ALA A 8 2.17 9.04 -8.47
N GLY A 9 2.75 7.84 -8.32
CA GLY A 9 4.05 7.47 -8.88
C GLY A 9 4.10 7.38 -10.41
N ILE A 10 5.26 7.68 -10.98
CA ILE A 10 5.50 7.65 -12.44
C ILE A 10 5.62 6.20 -12.97
N GLY A 11 6.19 5.28 -12.18
CA GLY A 11 6.42 3.91 -12.63
C GLY A 11 7.53 3.75 -13.67
N ASN A 12 8.61 4.54 -13.56
CA ASN A 12 9.70 4.61 -14.54
C ASN A 12 10.36 3.26 -14.88
N ARG A 13 10.35 2.30 -13.95
CA ARG A 13 11.01 0.98 -14.10
C ARG A 13 10.33 0.08 -15.14
N LEU A 14 9.06 0.33 -15.47
CA LEU A 14 8.31 -0.45 -16.46
C LEU A 14 8.65 -0.10 -17.92
N GLY A 15 9.35 1.00 -18.16
CA GLY A 15 9.76 1.42 -19.50
C GLY A 15 8.60 1.47 -20.49
N GLU A 16 8.75 0.80 -21.64
CA GLU A 16 7.73 0.79 -22.71
C GLU A 16 6.42 0.09 -22.31
N TYR A 17 6.43 -0.79 -21.32
CA TYR A 17 5.22 -1.49 -20.84
C TYR A 17 4.19 -0.55 -20.21
N SER A 18 4.63 0.59 -19.65
CA SER A 18 3.70 1.57 -19.11
C SER A 18 2.96 2.37 -20.19
N ASN A 19 3.49 2.45 -21.43
CA ASN A 19 2.96 3.30 -22.50
C ASN A 19 2.62 4.72 -22.03
N ASN A 20 3.44 5.30 -21.16
CA ASN A 20 3.19 6.57 -20.48
C ASN A 20 1.89 6.62 -19.64
N LYS A 21 1.38 5.49 -19.19
CA LYS A 21 0.23 5.41 -18.30
C LYS A 21 0.67 5.18 -16.85
N PRO A 22 -0.09 5.67 -15.87
CA PRO A 22 0.11 5.27 -14.47
C PRO A 22 0.09 3.74 -14.31
N LYS A 23 0.98 3.18 -13.48
CA LYS A 23 1.02 1.75 -13.19
C LYS A 23 -0.34 1.18 -12.77
N SER A 24 -1.08 1.95 -11.97
CA SER A 24 -2.41 1.58 -11.46
C SER A 24 -3.44 1.33 -12.57
N LEU A 25 -3.18 1.82 -13.80
CA LEU A 25 -4.03 1.60 -14.97
C LEU A 25 -3.59 0.40 -15.83
N LEU A 26 -2.55 -0.33 -15.46
CA LEU A 26 -2.18 -1.58 -16.12
C LEU A 26 -3.32 -2.60 -15.98
N GLU A 27 -3.62 -3.26 -17.10
CA GLU A 27 -4.75 -4.18 -17.18
C GLU A 27 -4.31 -5.64 -17.12
N PHE A 28 -5.01 -6.41 -16.31
CA PHE A 28 -4.88 -7.84 -16.19
C PHE A 28 -6.26 -8.48 -16.41
N ASN A 29 -6.40 -9.31 -17.44
CA ASN A 29 -7.69 -9.89 -17.87
C ASN A 29 -8.77 -8.81 -18.09
N GLY A 30 -8.43 -7.73 -18.79
CA GLY A 30 -9.36 -6.66 -19.16
C GLY A 30 -9.83 -5.75 -18.04
N LYS A 31 -9.14 -5.79 -16.88
CA LYS A 31 -9.46 -4.95 -15.73
C LYS A 31 -8.18 -4.35 -15.13
N SER A 32 -8.14 -3.03 -14.96
CA SER A 32 -6.99 -2.34 -14.37
C SER A 32 -6.80 -2.69 -12.89
N LEU A 33 -5.58 -2.53 -12.38
CA LEU A 33 -5.27 -2.69 -10.95
C LEU A 33 -6.19 -1.80 -10.12
N LEU A 34 -6.33 -0.54 -10.51
CA LEU A 34 -7.13 0.42 -9.77
C LEU A 34 -8.63 0.06 -9.73
N LYS A 35 -9.22 -0.41 -10.87
CA LYS A 35 -10.62 -0.92 -10.86
C LYS A 35 -10.77 -2.14 -9.95
N ARG A 36 -9.76 -3.02 -9.87
CA ARG A 36 -9.78 -4.15 -8.93
C ARG A 36 -9.78 -3.70 -7.48
N HIS A 37 -8.99 -2.69 -7.13
CA HIS A 37 -8.99 -2.10 -5.79
C HIS A 37 -10.37 -1.53 -5.43
N ILE A 38 -10.95 -0.72 -6.32
CA ILE A 38 -12.27 -0.12 -6.12
C ILE A 38 -13.33 -1.19 -5.88
N GLU A 39 -13.41 -2.20 -6.74
CA GLU A 39 -14.37 -3.31 -6.60
C GLU A 39 -14.17 -4.09 -5.31
N ALA A 40 -12.93 -4.39 -4.94
CA ALA A 40 -12.63 -5.07 -3.67
C ALA A 40 -13.09 -4.25 -2.46
N LEU A 41 -12.87 -2.94 -2.46
CA LEU A 41 -13.32 -2.04 -1.40
C LEU A 41 -14.85 -1.93 -1.35
N MET A 42 -15.52 -1.88 -2.51
CA MET A 42 -16.98 -1.86 -2.59
C MET A 42 -17.64 -3.07 -1.93
N THR A 43 -17.07 -4.27 -2.12
CA THR A 43 -17.61 -5.51 -1.51
C THR A 43 -17.56 -5.50 0.02
N HIS A 44 -16.79 -4.59 0.61
CA HIS A 44 -16.58 -4.49 2.06
C HIS A 44 -17.23 -3.24 2.70
N ASN A 45 -18.16 -2.60 1.99
CA ASN A 45 -18.88 -1.41 2.48
C ASN A 45 -17.96 -0.26 2.91
N ILE A 46 -16.88 -0.03 2.17
CA ILE A 46 -16.05 1.17 2.35
C ILE A 46 -16.87 2.38 1.91
N GLU A 47 -16.98 3.38 2.78
CA GLU A 47 -17.86 4.54 2.60
C GLU A 47 -17.33 5.53 1.55
N THR A 48 -16.01 5.67 1.52
CA THR A 48 -15.34 6.65 0.65
C THR A 48 -13.95 6.17 0.30
N ILE A 49 -13.57 6.35 -0.95
CA ILE A 49 -12.20 6.11 -1.43
C ILE A 49 -11.58 7.44 -1.78
N THR A 50 -10.38 7.68 -1.26
CA THR A 50 -9.53 8.80 -1.66
C THR A 50 -8.35 8.26 -2.45
N ILE A 51 -8.14 8.80 -3.65
CA ILE A 51 -7.00 8.44 -4.50
C ILE A 51 -6.06 9.64 -4.54
N VAL A 52 -4.85 9.46 -4.04
CA VAL A 52 -3.79 10.44 -4.19
C VAL A 52 -3.14 10.22 -5.54
N THR A 53 -3.31 11.17 -6.44
CA THR A 53 -2.83 11.14 -7.81
C THR A 53 -1.63 12.07 -8.01
N GLY A 54 -0.86 11.86 -9.07
CA GLY A 54 0.27 12.71 -9.45
C GLY A 54 0.51 12.62 -10.94
N PHE A 55 1.38 11.69 -11.36
CA PHE A 55 1.64 11.44 -12.77
C PHE A 55 0.36 11.06 -13.51
N GLU A 56 0.10 11.78 -14.63
CA GLU A 56 -1.07 11.57 -15.50
C GLU A 56 -2.40 11.45 -14.75
N SER A 57 -2.59 12.29 -13.72
CA SER A 57 -3.78 12.33 -12.85
C SER A 57 -5.10 12.30 -13.63
N LYS A 58 -5.17 13.03 -14.77
CA LYS A 58 -6.37 13.07 -15.61
C LYS A 58 -6.76 11.68 -16.14
N MET A 59 -5.78 10.86 -16.52
CA MET A 59 -6.05 9.51 -17.01
C MET A 59 -6.70 8.64 -15.93
N ILE A 60 -6.26 8.78 -14.67
CA ILE A 60 -6.85 8.07 -13.52
C ILE A 60 -8.31 8.50 -13.32
N ILE A 61 -8.58 9.81 -13.33
CA ILE A 61 -9.93 10.38 -13.12
C ILE A 61 -10.87 9.91 -14.23
N GLU A 62 -10.48 10.06 -15.49
CA GLU A 62 -11.28 9.63 -16.66
C GLU A 62 -11.54 8.13 -16.67
N HIS A 63 -10.56 7.31 -16.23
CA HIS A 63 -10.68 5.85 -16.16
C HIS A 63 -11.71 5.37 -15.13
N LEU A 64 -11.98 6.15 -14.09
CA LEU A 64 -12.88 5.82 -12.98
C LEU A 64 -14.17 6.64 -12.98
N ASP A 65 -14.47 7.40 -14.03
CA ASP A 65 -15.66 8.25 -14.13
C ASP A 65 -16.98 7.46 -14.03
N ASP A 66 -16.94 6.14 -14.32
CA ASP A 66 -18.08 5.22 -14.20
C ASP A 66 -18.20 4.55 -12.81
N SER A 67 -17.45 4.98 -11.82
CA SER A 67 -17.48 4.38 -10.48
C SER A 67 -18.81 4.61 -9.77
N LEU A 68 -19.33 3.53 -9.14
CA LEU A 68 -20.60 3.56 -8.41
C LEU A 68 -20.50 4.12 -6.99
N ILE A 69 -19.28 4.36 -6.49
CA ILE A 69 -19.04 4.93 -5.16
C ILE A 69 -18.32 6.26 -5.25
N PRO A 70 -18.51 7.15 -4.25
CA PRO A 70 -17.80 8.42 -4.21
C PRO A 70 -16.29 8.21 -4.16
N ILE A 71 -15.58 8.78 -5.14
CA ILE A 71 -14.12 8.82 -5.17
C ILE A 71 -13.68 10.27 -5.02
N HIS A 72 -12.82 10.54 -4.05
CA HIS A 72 -12.15 11.81 -3.89
C HIS A 72 -10.75 11.73 -4.47
N TYR A 73 -10.39 12.70 -5.30
CA TYR A 73 -9.06 12.79 -5.89
C TYR A 73 -8.30 13.93 -5.23
N ILE A 74 -7.08 13.64 -4.80
CA ILE A 74 -6.15 14.64 -4.28
C ILE A 74 -4.91 14.61 -5.16
N LEU A 75 -4.55 15.76 -5.72
CA LEU A 75 -3.36 15.89 -6.56
C LEU A 75 -2.14 16.17 -5.69
N ASN A 76 -1.16 15.29 -5.74
CA ASN A 76 0.19 15.57 -5.26
C ASN A 76 0.98 16.23 -6.40
N GLU A 77 1.13 17.55 -6.39
CA GLU A 77 1.91 18.29 -7.41
C GLU A 77 3.42 17.98 -7.30
N ARG A 78 3.86 17.50 -6.15
CA ARG A 78 5.27 17.18 -5.83
C ARG A 78 5.58 15.69 -5.93
N TYR A 79 4.83 14.93 -6.74
CA TYR A 79 4.93 13.46 -6.86
C TYR A 79 6.30 12.94 -7.35
N THR A 80 7.17 13.80 -7.85
CA THR A 80 8.53 13.43 -8.28
C THR A 80 9.56 13.47 -7.15
N GLU A 81 9.17 13.94 -5.97
CA GLU A 81 10.05 14.01 -4.80
C GLU A 81 9.99 12.67 -4.05
N GLY A 82 9.35 12.56 -2.92
CA GLY A 82 9.21 11.30 -2.18
C GLY A 82 7.77 10.87 -1.99
N SER A 83 7.53 9.58 -1.76
CA SER A 83 6.17 9.06 -1.51
C SER A 83 5.58 9.54 -0.18
N ILE A 84 6.40 10.03 0.76
CA ILE A 84 5.95 10.72 1.98
C ILE A 84 4.99 11.87 1.66
N LEU A 85 5.21 12.61 0.57
CA LEU A 85 4.36 13.72 0.16
C LEU A 85 2.99 13.24 -0.38
N SER A 86 2.93 12.03 -0.92
CA SER A 86 1.64 11.42 -1.26
C SER A 86 0.85 11.05 -0.02
N LEU A 87 1.50 10.57 1.03
CA LEU A 87 0.86 10.30 2.32
C LEU A 87 0.43 11.60 3.00
N GLU A 88 1.24 12.65 2.92
CA GLU A 88 0.91 14.00 3.43
C GLU A 88 -0.37 14.57 2.80
N CYS A 89 -0.57 14.36 1.50
CA CYS A 89 -1.81 14.80 0.83
C CYS A 89 -3.08 14.20 1.46
N ALA A 90 -2.99 13.06 2.13
CA ALA A 90 -4.10 12.41 2.81
C ALA A 90 -4.27 12.86 4.29
N ARG A 91 -3.53 13.86 4.76
CA ARG A 91 -3.49 14.35 6.15
C ARG A 91 -4.85 14.46 6.83
N GLU A 92 -5.84 15.01 6.16
CA GLU A 92 -7.18 15.19 6.74
C GLU A 92 -7.82 13.86 7.13
N ILE A 93 -7.58 12.80 6.34
CA ILE A 93 -8.11 11.47 6.63
C ILE A 93 -7.34 10.85 7.79
N LEU A 94 -6.00 10.98 7.79
CA LEU A 94 -5.14 10.46 8.87
C LEU A 94 -5.53 11.04 10.23
N LEU A 95 -5.90 12.33 10.28
CA LEU A 95 -6.24 13.04 11.53
C LEU A 95 -7.68 12.79 12.00
N ASN A 96 -8.64 12.66 11.11
CA ASN A 96 -10.05 12.80 11.45
C ASN A 96 -10.84 11.49 11.41
N ASP A 97 -10.32 10.43 10.81
CA ASP A 97 -11.05 9.18 10.68
C ASP A 97 -10.71 8.18 11.80
N SER A 98 -11.71 7.49 12.30
CA SER A 98 -11.55 6.53 13.40
C SER A 98 -10.72 5.32 13.01
N GLU A 99 -10.89 4.84 11.76
CA GLU A 99 -10.14 3.77 11.13
C GLU A 99 -10.09 4.01 9.62
N PHE A 100 -8.95 3.73 9.01
CA PHE A 100 -8.77 3.82 7.56
C PHE A 100 -7.87 2.70 7.03
N ILE A 101 -8.01 2.45 5.73
CA ILE A 101 -7.13 1.57 4.95
C ILE A 101 -6.18 2.48 4.15
N LEU A 102 -4.89 2.15 4.16
CA LEU A 102 -3.88 2.73 3.27
C LEU A 102 -3.41 1.65 2.31
N MET A 103 -3.32 1.97 1.01
CA MET A 103 -3.01 0.99 -0.03
C MET A 103 -2.08 1.56 -1.09
N ASP A 104 -1.16 0.74 -1.56
CA ASP A 104 -0.47 0.96 -2.82
C ASP A 104 -1.38 0.63 -4.01
N ALA A 105 -1.19 1.34 -5.12
CA ALA A 105 -2.07 1.25 -6.29
C ALA A 105 -1.64 0.23 -7.34
N ASP A 106 -0.46 -0.37 -7.19
CA ASP A 106 0.23 -1.20 -8.20
C ASP A 106 0.30 -2.69 -7.86
N VAL A 107 -0.54 -3.12 -6.92
CA VAL A 107 -0.61 -4.53 -6.48
C VAL A 107 -1.74 -5.27 -7.20
N LEU A 108 -1.42 -6.41 -7.83
CA LEU A 108 -2.39 -7.40 -8.28
C LEU A 108 -2.56 -8.46 -7.19
N TYR A 109 -3.78 -8.68 -6.70
CA TYR A 109 -4.02 -9.56 -5.56
C TYR A 109 -5.38 -10.27 -5.63
N ASP A 110 -5.47 -11.37 -4.88
CA ASP A 110 -6.74 -12.07 -4.63
C ASP A 110 -7.57 -11.31 -3.59
N ILE A 111 -8.88 -11.22 -3.80
CA ILE A 111 -9.80 -10.46 -2.92
C ILE A 111 -9.78 -10.91 -1.45
N ARG A 112 -9.36 -12.15 -1.18
CA ARG A 112 -9.21 -12.68 0.19
C ARG A 112 -8.19 -11.88 1.02
N ILE A 113 -7.23 -11.23 0.38
CA ILE A 113 -6.24 -10.36 1.05
C ILE A 113 -6.95 -9.15 1.64
N MET A 114 -7.78 -8.45 0.85
CA MET A 114 -8.57 -7.31 1.33
C MET A 114 -9.58 -7.75 2.40
N SER A 115 -10.24 -8.89 2.20
CA SER A 115 -11.17 -9.45 3.19
C SER A 115 -10.47 -9.71 4.53
N ARG A 116 -9.23 -10.19 4.51
CA ARG A 116 -8.45 -10.44 5.73
C ARG A 116 -8.09 -9.15 6.44
N LEU A 117 -7.63 -8.13 5.72
CA LEU A 117 -7.27 -6.83 6.28
C LEU A 117 -8.48 -6.11 6.91
N ILE A 118 -9.62 -6.11 6.22
CA ILE A 118 -10.80 -5.37 6.69
C ILE A 118 -11.44 -6.05 7.91
N ASN A 119 -11.51 -7.40 7.90
CA ASN A 119 -12.19 -8.16 8.94
C ASN A 119 -11.31 -8.48 10.16
N THR A 120 -10.00 -8.13 10.13
CA THR A 120 -9.13 -8.37 11.27
C THR A 120 -9.57 -7.58 12.50
N LYS A 121 -9.33 -8.16 13.69
CA LYS A 121 -9.52 -7.47 14.99
C LYS A 121 -8.31 -6.63 15.39
N ILE A 122 -7.21 -6.75 14.65
CA ILE A 122 -6.01 -5.96 14.86
C ILE A 122 -6.29 -4.55 14.38
N LYS A 123 -6.17 -3.56 15.27
CA LYS A 123 -6.49 -2.16 14.94
C LYS A 123 -5.49 -1.56 13.95
N ASN A 124 -4.20 -1.81 14.19
CA ASN A 124 -3.14 -1.34 13.31
C ASN A 124 -2.44 -2.56 12.73
N CYS A 125 -2.88 -2.96 11.55
CA CYS A 125 -2.56 -4.24 10.93
C CYS A 125 -1.77 -4.04 9.64
N LEU A 126 -0.65 -4.78 9.55
CA LEU A 126 0.12 -4.98 8.34
C LEU A 126 -0.22 -6.36 7.76
N LEU A 127 -0.08 -6.53 6.44
CA LEU A 127 -0.21 -7.83 5.79
C LEU A 127 1.18 -8.39 5.49
N LEU A 128 1.43 -9.62 5.90
CA LEU A 128 2.73 -10.27 5.81
C LEU A 128 2.64 -11.55 5.00
N ASP A 129 3.45 -11.67 3.95
CA ASP A 129 3.67 -12.92 3.21
C ASP A 129 5.04 -13.50 3.51
N ARG A 130 5.07 -14.71 4.06
CA ARG A 130 6.32 -15.43 4.36
C ARG A 130 6.90 -16.13 3.13
N ASN A 131 6.12 -16.27 2.05
CA ASN A 131 6.51 -16.94 0.81
C ASN A 131 7.09 -15.95 -0.21
N PHE A 132 7.96 -15.05 0.24
CA PHE A 132 8.56 -14.04 -0.63
C PHE A 132 9.99 -14.42 -1.05
N ILE A 133 10.49 -13.76 -2.08
CA ILE A 133 11.90 -13.86 -2.51
C ILE A 133 12.66 -12.72 -1.84
N ASP A 134 13.56 -13.05 -0.94
CA ASP A 134 14.39 -12.05 -0.26
C ASP A 134 15.29 -11.29 -1.25
N GLY A 135 15.49 -10.00 -1.00
CA GLY A 135 16.22 -9.11 -1.88
C GLY A 135 16.28 -7.68 -1.35
N GLU A 136 16.63 -6.73 -2.22
CA GLU A 136 16.71 -5.30 -1.90
C GLU A 136 15.37 -4.58 -2.06
N GLU A 137 14.49 -5.06 -2.95
CA GLU A 137 13.20 -4.41 -3.24
C GLU A 137 12.10 -4.69 -2.21
N PRO A 138 11.91 -5.93 -1.70
CA PRO A 138 10.82 -6.21 -0.78
C PRO A 138 10.86 -5.36 0.49
N VAL A 139 9.74 -4.77 0.86
CA VAL A 139 9.55 -4.15 2.18
C VAL A 139 9.30 -5.26 3.20
N LYS A 140 10.24 -5.48 4.11
CA LYS A 140 10.23 -6.60 5.05
C LYS A 140 9.53 -6.24 6.36
N ILE A 141 8.79 -7.18 6.89
CA ILE A 141 8.23 -7.16 8.25
C ILE A 141 8.99 -8.22 9.04
N CYS A 142 9.72 -7.81 10.08
CA CYS A 142 10.41 -8.73 10.98
C CYS A 142 9.58 -8.96 12.24
N VAL A 143 9.44 -10.22 12.63
CA VAL A 143 8.65 -10.64 13.78
C VAL A 143 9.54 -11.36 14.79
N ASN A 144 9.50 -10.95 16.05
CA ASN A 144 10.27 -11.55 17.13
C ASN A 144 9.61 -12.84 17.67
N LYS A 145 10.30 -13.56 18.54
CA LYS A 145 9.83 -14.82 19.16
C LYS A 145 8.53 -14.69 19.95
N ASN A 146 8.14 -13.48 20.33
CA ASN A 146 6.88 -13.21 21.04
C ASN A 146 5.70 -12.93 20.07
N GLY A 147 5.95 -12.97 18.78
CA GLY A 147 4.94 -12.68 17.75
C GLY A 147 4.70 -11.18 17.51
N ASN A 148 5.56 -10.31 18.01
CA ASN A 148 5.45 -8.87 17.79
C ASN A 148 6.32 -8.44 16.61
N ILE A 149 5.83 -7.50 15.81
CA ILE A 149 6.64 -6.82 14.79
C ILE A 149 7.70 -6.00 15.52
N ASN A 150 8.96 -6.12 15.11
CA ASN A 150 10.07 -5.40 15.73
C ASN A 150 10.98 -4.70 14.72
N GLU A 151 10.72 -4.85 13.42
CA GLU A 151 11.34 -4.05 12.37
C GLU A 151 10.48 -4.07 11.11
N PHE A 152 10.54 -2.99 10.31
CA PHE A 152 9.80 -2.82 9.07
C PHE A 152 10.62 -1.97 8.08
N GLY A 153 10.76 -2.39 6.84
CA GLY A 153 11.45 -1.62 5.81
C GLY A 153 12.21 -2.47 4.80
N LYS A 154 12.71 -1.83 3.75
CA LYS A 154 13.52 -2.50 2.70
C LYS A 154 14.86 -2.97 3.25
N VAL A 155 15.50 -2.16 4.07
CA VAL A 155 16.81 -2.45 4.66
C VAL A 155 16.67 -2.78 6.13
N ILE A 156 16.92 -4.04 6.48
CA ILE A 156 16.94 -4.50 7.87
C ILE A 156 18.37 -4.37 8.41
N PRO A 157 18.58 -3.77 9.59
CA PRO A 157 19.92 -3.66 10.17
C PRO A 157 20.58 -5.04 10.37
N ASN A 158 21.85 -5.19 9.97
CA ASN A 158 22.61 -6.45 9.95
C ASN A 158 22.65 -7.24 11.29
N LYS A 159 22.37 -6.58 12.42
CA LYS A 159 22.36 -7.20 13.75
C LYS A 159 20.96 -7.27 14.38
N HIS A 160 19.93 -7.02 13.58
CA HIS A 160 18.56 -7.07 14.09
C HIS A 160 18.14 -8.53 14.30
N GLU A 161 17.67 -8.84 15.52
CA GLU A 161 17.23 -10.20 15.87
C GLU A 161 15.72 -10.34 15.65
N TYR A 162 15.31 -11.31 14.87
CA TYR A 162 13.91 -11.70 14.65
C TYR A 162 13.78 -13.22 14.58
N ASP A 163 12.58 -13.73 14.71
CA ASP A 163 12.28 -15.16 14.60
C ASP A 163 11.99 -15.54 13.14
N PHE A 164 11.20 -14.72 12.47
CA PHE A 164 10.95 -14.83 11.04
C PHE A 164 10.70 -13.45 10.42
N GLN A 165 10.75 -13.39 9.11
CA GLN A 165 10.39 -12.23 8.32
C GLN A 165 9.43 -12.62 7.19
N GLY A 166 8.74 -11.63 6.65
CA GLY A 166 7.91 -11.72 5.45
C GLY A 166 7.88 -10.40 4.71
N GLU A 167 7.33 -10.41 3.52
CA GLU A 167 7.13 -9.23 2.70
C GLU A 167 5.81 -8.54 3.02
N SER A 168 5.82 -7.20 3.06
CA SER A 168 4.63 -6.37 3.17
C SER A 168 3.94 -6.26 1.81
N VAL A 169 2.62 -6.39 1.80
CA VAL A 169 1.81 -6.21 0.58
C VAL A 169 1.62 -4.75 0.19
N GLY A 170 2.01 -3.79 1.06
CA GLY A 170 1.69 -2.38 0.84
C GLY A 170 0.24 -2.01 1.19
N PHE A 171 -0.46 -2.88 1.94
CA PHE A 171 -1.82 -2.62 2.43
C PHE A 171 -1.84 -2.63 3.96
N PHE A 172 -2.41 -1.58 4.53
CA PHE A 172 -2.41 -1.32 5.96
C PHE A 172 -3.80 -0.93 6.44
N LYS A 173 -4.13 -1.30 7.67
CA LYS A 173 -5.26 -0.78 8.43
C LYS A 173 -4.73 -0.05 9.63
N PHE A 174 -5.22 1.17 9.87
CA PHE A 174 -4.79 2.00 10.99
C PHE A 174 -5.97 2.64 11.70
N ASP A 175 -5.83 2.85 13.01
CA ASP A 175 -6.74 3.65 13.81
C ASP A 175 -6.30 5.13 13.85
N ASN A 176 -7.16 5.97 14.41
CA ASN A 176 -6.90 7.41 14.52
C ASN A 176 -5.65 7.72 15.35
N TYR A 177 -5.32 6.90 16.35
CA TYR A 177 -4.11 7.15 17.15
C TYR A 177 -2.87 7.08 16.25
N ILE A 178 -2.74 6.01 15.48
CA ILE A 178 -1.62 5.86 14.54
C ILE A 178 -1.71 6.90 13.40
N GLY A 179 -2.91 7.24 12.94
CA GLY A 179 -3.07 8.34 11.97
C GLY A 179 -2.45 9.66 12.45
N ASN A 180 -2.69 10.05 13.70
CA ASN A 180 -2.08 11.24 14.29
C ASN A 180 -0.56 11.15 14.43
N GLU A 181 -0.04 9.97 14.81
CA GLU A 181 1.40 9.72 14.90
C GLU A 181 2.08 9.81 13.51
N LEU A 182 1.46 9.23 12.48
CA LEU A 182 1.97 9.34 11.12
C LEU A 182 2.08 10.81 10.69
N VAL A 183 1.07 11.63 10.97
CA VAL A 183 1.09 13.07 10.67
C VAL A 183 2.21 13.79 11.42
N SER A 184 2.39 13.50 12.71
CA SER A 184 3.48 14.09 13.50
C SER A 184 4.86 13.76 12.94
N ILE A 185 5.05 12.49 12.51
CA ILE A 185 6.31 12.03 11.90
C ILE A 185 6.52 12.70 10.53
N ILE A 186 5.47 12.82 9.71
CA ILE A 186 5.53 13.54 8.43
C ILE A 186 5.97 15.00 8.65
N ASP A 187 5.39 15.69 9.64
CA ASP A 187 5.76 17.07 9.99
C ASP A 187 7.24 17.19 10.36
N ASP A 188 7.77 16.20 11.09
CA ASP A 188 9.18 16.18 11.48
C ASP A 188 10.12 16.02 10.26
N TYR A 189 9.76 15.16 9.30
CA TYR A 189 10.54 14.98 8.05
C TYR A 189 10.48 16.24 7.18
N ILE A 190 9.30 16.80 6.98
CA ILE A 190 9.10 18.01 6.17
C ILE A 190 9.83 19.21 6.78
N ALA A 191 9.81 19.37 8.11
CA ALA A 191 10.52 20.45 8.81
C ALA A 191 12.05 20.35 8.66
N LYS A 192 12.58 19.15 8.39
CA LYS A 192 14.00 18.90 8.10
C LYS A 192 14.35 18.95 6.61
N GLU A 193 13.36 19.25 5.75
CA GLU A 193 13.48 19.20 4.28
C GLU A 193 13.81 17.80 3.71
N GLU A 194 13.50 16.74 4.46
CA GLU A 194 13.67 15.33 4.07
C GLU A 194 12.45 14.83 3.31
N ASN A 195 12.18 15.41 2.13
CA ASN A 195 10.96 15.17 1.34
C ASN A 195 11.07 13.96 0.40
N ASP A 196 12.25 13.40 0.21
CA ASP A 196 12.54 12.26 -0.68
C ASP A 196 12.40 10.90 0.02
N VAL A 197 11.88 10.91 1.25
CA VAL A 197 11.70 9.71 2.08
C VAL A 197 10.51 8.89 1.59
N PRO A 198 10.63 7.55 1.54
CA PRO A 198 9.50 6.65 1.34
C PRO A 198 8.46 6.75 2.47
N TYR A 199 7.18 6.64 2.14
CA TYR A 199 6.13 6.68 3.17
C TYR A 199 6.21 5.49 4.14
N GLU A 200 6.82 4.39 3.73
CA GLU A 200 7.08 3.22 4.56
C GLU A 200 8.01 3.55 5.73
N ASP A 201 8.94 4.50 5.57
CA ASP A 201 9.78 4.96 6.67
C ASP A 201 8.99 5.71 7.73
N VAL A 202 7.92 6.41 7.35
CA VAL A 202 6.97 7.01 8.31
C VAL A 202 6.26 5.93 9.12
N ILE A 203 5.77 4.87 8.45
CA ILE A 203 5.14 3.72 9.12
C ILE A 203 6.15 3.02 10.04
N ARG A 204 7.37 2.79 9.54
CA ARG A 204 8.47 2.20 10.32
C ARG A 204 8.74 2.99 11.59
N HIS A 205 8.85 4.31 11.49
CA HIS A 205 9.11 5.20 12.62
C HIS A 205 7.98 5.10 13.67
N SER A 206 6.72 5.13 13.24
CA SER A 206 5.58 4.94 14.13
C SER A 206 5.58 3.55 14.79
N LEU A 207 5.89 2.50 14.03
CA LEU A 207 5.96 1.12 14.53
C LEU A 207 7.06 0.96 15.60
N LEU A 208 8.24 1.53 15.37
CA LEU A 208 9.34 1.45 16.32
C LEU A 208 9.07 2.25 17.60
N ASN A 209 8.28 3.34 17.52
CA ASN A 209 7.88 4.13 18.68
C ASN A 209 6.79 3.41 19.53
N PHE A 210 5.89 2.65 18.89
CA PHE A 210 4.72 2.04 19.53
C PHE A 210 4.51 0.59 19.09
N PRO A 211 5.51 -0.30 19.24
CA PRO A 211 5.46 -1.66 18.67
C PRO A 211 4.28 -2.48 19.20
N GLU A 212 3.80 -2.21 20.42
CA GLU A 212 2.67 -2.91 21.04
C GLU A 212 1.31 -2.56 20.41
N LYS A 213 1.24 -1.48 19.61
CA LYS A 213 0.01 -1.07 18.92
C LYS A 213 -0.16 -1.75 17.57
N PHE A 214 0.90 -2.31 17.03
CA PHE A 214 0.89 -2.94 15.71
C PHE A 214 0.81 -4.46 15.80
N GLY A 215 0.18 -5.03 14.78
CA GLY A 215 0.16 -6.46 14.54
C GLY A 215 0.09 -6.76 13.05
N PHE A 216 0.02 -8.02 12.71
CA PHE A 216 -0.03 -8.46 11.31
C PHE A 216 -1.00 -9.60 11.11
N GLU A 217 -1.50 -9.72 9.88
CA GLU A 217 -2.17 -10.92 9.37
C GLU A 217 -1.23 -11.62 8.40
N ASP A 218 -1.01 -12.91 8.62
CA ASP A 218 -0.23 -13.77 7.72
C ASP A 218 -1.10 -14.17 6.52
N ILE A 219 -0.72 -13.71 5.33
CA ILE A 219 -1.44 -13.97 4.08
C ILE A 219 -0.73 -14.98 3.18
N SER A 220 0.29 -15.65 3.71
CA SER A 220 1.13 -16.58 2.95
C SER A 220 0.30 -17.62 2.20
N GLY A 221 0.60 -17.76 0.91
CA GLY A 221 -0.11 -18.67 0.01
C GLY A 221 -1.38 -18.08 -0.64
N ILE A 222 -1.80 -16.87 -0.29
CA ILE A 222 -2.81 -16.15 -1.08
C ILE A 222 -2.09 -15.43 -2.22
N PRO A 223 -2.51 -15.60 -3.50
CA PRO A 223 -1.78 -15.06 -4.64
C PRO A 223 -1.84 -13.52 -4.70
N TRP A 224 -0.68 -12.91 -4.85
CA TRP A 224 -0.50 -11.48 -5.08
C TRP A 224 0.87 -11.19 -5.70
N ILE A 225 1.05 -10.01 -6.25
CA ILE A 225 2.31 -9.48 -6.78
C ILE A 225 2.23 -7.97 -6.88
N GLU A 226 3.28 -7.27 -6.48
CA GLU A 226 3.53 -5.87 -6.83
C GLU A 226 4.10 -5.79 -8.25
N ILE A 227 3.67 -4.80 -9.02
CA ILE A 227 4.08 -4.62 -10.42
C ILE A 227 5.09 -3.48 -10.50
N ASP A 228 6.36 -3.82 -10.38
CA ASP A 228 7.46 -2.84 -10.43
C ASP A 228 8.29 -2.94 -11.72
N PHE A 229 8.48 -4.14 -12.22
CA PHE A 229 9.33 -4.43 -13.37
C PHE A 229 8.55 -5.13 -14.49
N PRO A 230 9.04 -5.10 -15.75
CA PRO A 230 8.45 -5.86 -16.85
C PRO A 230 8.24 -7.34 -16.55
N GLU A 231 9.17 -7.94 -15.81
CA GLU A 231 9.13 -9.35 -15.41
C GLU A 231 7.94 -9.66 -14.50
N ASP A 232 7.49 -8.67 -13.69
CA ASP A 232 6.34 -8.84 -12.82
C ASP A 232 5.04 -8.95 -13.62
N ILE A 233 4.94 -8.26 -14.76
CA ILE A 233 3.80 -8.39 -15.66
C ILE A 233 3.71 -9.83 -16.19
N GLU A 234 4.84 -10.40 -16.61
CA GLU A 234 4.88 -11.78 -17.09
C GLU A 234 4.54 -12.78 -15.97
N ARG A 235 5.10 -12.58 -14.78
CA ARG A 235 4.80 -13.39 -13.58
C ARG A 235 3.33 -13.28 -13.20
N ALA A 236 2.76 -12.08 -13.23
CA ALA A 236 1.35 -11.85 -12.94
C ALA A 236 0.46 -12.71 -13.86
N HIS A 237 0.73 -12.71 -15.17
CA HIS A 237 -0.03 -13.52 -16.13
C HIS A 237 0.15 -15.03 -15.94
N ARG A 238 1.38 -15.46 -15.67
CA ARG A 238 1.72 -16.89 -15.58
C ARG A 238 1.32 -17.52 -14.24
N GLU A 239 1.50 -16.80 -13.14
CA GLU A 239 1.49 -17.39 -11.80
C GLU A 239 0.38 -16.86 -10.89
N ILE A 240 -0.07 -15.62 -11.07
CA ILE A 240 -1.02 -14.97 -10.16
C ILE A 240 -2.44 -15.08 -10.72
N ILE A 241 -2.67 -14.56 -11.93
CA ILE A 241 -4.01 -14.54 -12.56
C ILE A 241 -4.70 -15.89 -12.55
N PRO A 242 -4.03 -17.03 -12.88
CA PRO A 242 -4.68 -18.34 -12.87
C PRO A 242 -5.16 -18.80 -11.49
N LYS A 243 -4.62 -18.20 -10.42
CA LYS A 243 -4.92 -18.58 -9.02
C LYS A 243 -5.89 -17.61 -8.33
N LEU A 244 -6.20 -16.47 -8.97
CA LEU A 244 -7.16 -15.52 -8.39
C LEU A 244 -8.54 -16.16 -8.25
N SER A 245 -9.21 -15.90 -7.16
CA SER A 245 -10.59 -16.29 -6.96
C SER A 245 -11.47 -15.70 -8.05
N LYS A 246 -12.40 -16.49 -8.59
CA LYS A 246 -13.40 -15.98 -9.53
C LYS A 246 -14.37 -15.09 -8.74
N THR A 247 -14.33 -13.80 -9.00
CA THR A 247 -15.34 -12.83 -8.55
C THR A 247 -16.60 -12.92 -9.39
#